data_f0fc6ec9a99253ae19fcf64df6296d73
#
_entry.id   f0fc6ec9a99253ae19fcf64df6296d73
#
_cell.length_a   1.000
_cell.length_b   1.000
_cell.length_c   1.000
_cell.angle_alpha   90.00
_cell.angle_beta   90.00
_cell.angle_gamma   90.00
#
_symmetry.space_group_name_H-M   'P 1'
#
loop_
_entity.id
_entity.type
_entity.pdbx_description
1 polymer ?
#
loop_
_entity_poly.entity_id
_entity_poly.type
_entity_poly.pdbx_seq_one_letter_code
_entity_poly.pdbx_strand_id
1 'polypeptide(L)'
;MKLALGQMQVIPGRPDINTQTMRQMIEEAKNNGAHIVVFPKLCISGYLLGDTWEQTAFLKDCENWGKKIIELSQDICIIFGNVAVDWNKTDYSGRVRKYNACFIAYQGRLWGKENFPYPFRIKTF
;
A
#
# COMPACT_ATOMS: atom_id res chain seq x y z
N MET A 1 -17.31 17.00 1.64
CA MET A 1 -16.22 16.06 1.29
C MET A 1 -16.82 14.75 0.79
N LYS A 2 -16.32 14.21 -0.30
CA LYS A 2 -16.80 12.95 -0.86
C LYS A 2 -15.77 11.86 -0.70
N LEU A 3 -16.18 10.74 -0.11
CA LEU A 3 -15.35 9.58 0.16
C LEU A 3 -15.76 8.43 -0.76
N ALA A 4 -14.79 7.80 -1.41
CA ALA A 4 -15.00 6.60 -2.19
C ALA A 4 -14.38 5.40 -1.48
N LEU A 5 -15.07 4.26 -1.50
CA LEU A 5 -14.56 3.00 -0.97
C LEU A 5 -14.14 2.11 -2.15
N GLY A 6 -12.87 1.77 -2.18
CA GLY A 6 -12.31 0.89 -3.21
C GLY A 6 -12.49 -0.57 -2.84
N GLN A 7 -13.71 -1.07 -2.92
CA GLN A 7 -13.98 -2.48 -2.68
C GLN A 7 -13.51 -3.29 -3.86
N MET A 8 -12.49 -4.11 -3.64
CA MET A 8 -11.88 -4.90 -4.70
C MET A 8 -11.60 -6.31 -4.21
N GLN A 9 -11.56 -7.25 -5.14
CA GLN A 9 -11.05 -8.58 -4.87
C GLN A 9 -9.53 -8.51 -4.98
N VAL A 10 -8.85 -8.75 -3.87
CA VAL A 10 -7.38 -8.73 -3.82
C VAL A 10 -6.85 -10.09 -4.21
N ILE A 11 -5.97 -10.13 -5.21
CA ILE A 11 -5.38 -11.39 -5.68
C ILE A 11 -4.05 -11.61 -4.94
N PRO A 12 -3.93 -12.68 -4.16
CA PRO A 12 -2.70 -12.93 -3.40
C PRO A 12 -1.48 -13.07 -4.31
N GLY A 13 -0.40 -12.37 -3.97
CA GLY A 13 0.86 -12.47 -4.68
C GLY A 13 0.90 -11.82 -6.06
N ARG A 14 -0.10 -11.02 -6.41
CA ARG A 14 -0.15 -10.36 -7.72
C ARG A 14 -0.30 -8.85 -7.56
N PRO A 15 0.76 -8.17 -7.12
CA PRO A 15 0.71 -6.71 -6.96
C PRO A 15 0.47 -5.99 -8.29
N ASP A 16 0.89 -6.56 -9.41
CA ASP A 16 0.67 -6.01 -10.74
C ASP A 16 -0.84 -5.92 -11.07
N ILE A 17 -1.58 -7.00 -10.82
CA ILE A 17 -3.03 -7.04 -11.06
C ILE A 17 -3.75 -6.15 -10.06
N ASN A 18 -3.40 -6.24 -8.79
CA ASN A 18 -4.05 -5.48 -7.73
C ASN A 18 -3.91 -3.97 -7.96
N THR A 19 -2.72 -3.50 -8.33
CA THR A 19 -2.51 -2.08 -8.57
C THR A 19 -3.20 -1.59 -9.83
N GLN A 20 -3.35 -2.44 -10.85
CA GLN A 20 -4.13 -2.08 -12.03
C GLN A 20 -5.60 -1.85 -11.66
N THR A 21 -6.17 -2.72 -10.84
CA THR A 21 -7.53 -2.54 -10.32
C THR A 21 -7.65 -1.24 -9.52
N MET A 22 -6.68 -0.98 -8.65
CA MET A 22 -6.64 0.25 -7.86
C MET A 22 -6.58 1.49 -8.76
N ARG A 23 -5.76 1.46 -9.80
CA ARG A 23 -5.64 2.57 -10.74
C ARG A 23 -6.99 2.91 -11.38
N GLN A 24 -7.70 1.89 -11.85
CA GLN A 24 -9.02 2.09 -12.45
C GLN A 24 -10.00 2.71 -11.45
N MET A 25 -10.00 2.22 -10.23
CA MET A 25 -10.87 2.74 -9.17
C MET A 25 -10.50 4.16 -8.76
N ILE A 26 -9.22 4.51 -8.74
CA ILE A 26 -8.75 5.86 -8.45
C ILE A 26 -9.24 6.84 -9.51
N GLU A 27 -9.10 6.48 -10.79
CA GLU A 27 -9.59 7.32 -11.89
C GLU A 27 -11.09 7.52 -11.82
N GLU A 28 -11.82 6.46 -11.56
CA GLU A 28 -13.28 6.51 -11.42
C GLU A 28 -13.67 7.40 -10.25
N ALA A 29 -12.99 7.27 -9.11
CA ALA A 29 -13.23 8.11 -7.95
C ALA A 29 -12.99 9.60 -8.26
N LYS A 30 -11.90 9.91 -8.96
CA LYS A 30 -11.61 11.29 -9.39
C LYS A 30 -12.71 11.83 -10.29
N ASN A 31 -13.15 11.04 -11.27
CA ASN A 31 -14.19 11.45 -12.22
C ASN A 31 -15.52 11.70 -11.53
N ASN A 32 -15.77 11.04 -10.41
CA ASN A 32 -16.98 11.22 -9.61
C ASN A 32 -16.82 12.29 -8.52
N GLY A 33 -15.73 13.03 -8.53
CA GLY A 33 -15.51 14.14 -7.60
C GLY A 33 -15.11 13.71 -6.19
N ALA A 34 -14.62 12.50 -6.00
CA ALA A 34 -14.17 12.05 -4.69
C ALA A 34 -12.89 12.77 -4.26
N HIS A 35 -12.79 13.07 -2.98
CA HIS A 35 -11.62 13.71 -2.37
C HIS A 35 -10.69 12.68 -1.75
N ILE A 36 -11.23 11.56 -1.31
CA ILE A 36 -10.51 10.49 -0.64
C ILE A 36 -11.01 9.15 -1.20
N VAL A 37 -10.09 8.24 -1.47
CA VAL A 37 -10.43 6.84 -1.79
C VAL A 37 -9.68 5.93 -0.81
N VAL A 38 -10.41 4.96 -0.24
CA VAL A 38 -9.87 4.03 0.76
C VAL A 38 -9.92 2.62 0.20
N PHE A 39 -8.78 1.94 0.23
CA PHE A 39 -8.64 0.56 -0.23
C PHE A 39 -8.47 -0.40 0.95
N PRO A 40 -8.70 -1.69 0.74
CA PRO A 40 -8.60 -2.67 1.81
C PRO A 40 -7.15 -2.90 2.28
N LYS A 41 -7.05 -3.53 3.42
CA LYS A 41 -5.78 -3.97 4.02
C LYS A 41 -5.03 -4.88 3.04
N LEU A 42 -3.70 -4.68 2.93
CA LEU A 42 -2.82 -5.46 2.06
C LEU A 42 -3.32 -5.55 0.61
N CYS A 43 -3.90 -4.47 0.11
CA CYS A 43 -4.51 -4.49 -1.23
C CYS A 43 -3.49 -4.62 -2.36
N ILE A 44 -2.23 -4.34 -2.13
CA ILE A 44 -1.18 -4.49 -3.15
C ILE A 44 -0.61 -5.91 -3.14
N SER A 45 -0.07 -6.36 -2.01
CA SER A 45 0.55 -7.68 -1.92
C SER A 45 -0.46 -8.82 -1.87
N GLY A 46 -1.63 -8.57 -1.29
CA GLY A 46 -2.55 -9.62 -0.89
C GLY A 46 -2.08 -10.34 0.36
N TYR A 47 -2.92 -11.23 0.86
CA TYR A 47 -2.57 -12.13 1.95
C TYR A 47 -1.80 -13.31 1.38
N LEU A 48 -0.59 -13.52 1.86
CA LEU A 48 0.27 -14.58 1.39
C LEU A 48 0.51 -15.60 2.50
N LEU A 49 0.67 -16.84 2.10
CA LEU A 49 1.03 -17.93 3.00
C LEU A 49 2.45 -18.39 2.66
N GLY A 50 3.22 -18.73 3.70
CA GLY A 50 4.52 -19.37 3.56
C GLY A 50 5.63 -18.44 3.10
N ASP A 51 6.52 -19.01 2.29
CA ASP A 51 7.85 -18.45 2.04
C ASP A 51 7.86 -17.24 1.11
N THR A 52 6.76 -16.90 0.45
CA THR A 52 6.71 -15.75 -0.45
C THR A 52 7.06 -14.44 0.29
N TRP A 53 6.65 -14.34 1.56
CA TRP A 53 6.99 -13.19 2.40
C TRP A 53 8.49 -13.04 2.67
N GLU A 54 9.27 -14.08 2.41
CA GLU A 54 10.71 -14.07 2.62
C GLU A 54 11.49 -13.75 1.34
N GLN A 55 10.80 -13.60 0.21
CA GLN A 55 11.44 -13.33 -1.07
C GLN A 55 11.71 -11.84 -1.23
N THR A 56 12.97 -11.46 -1.20
CA THR A 56 13.39 -10.06 -1.33
C THR A 56 12.87 -9.43 -2.61
N ALA A 57 12.92 -10.16 -3.73
CA ALA A 57 12.43 -9.65 -5.00
C ALA A 57 10.94 -9.32 -4.95
N PHE A 58 10.14 -10.16 -4.30
CA PHE A 58 8.72 -9.92 -4.15
C PHE A 58 8.45 -8.69 -3.29
N LEU A 59 9.16 -8.55 -2.18
CA LEU A 59 8.99 -7.41 -1.27
C LEU A 59 9.35 -6.09 -1.97
N LYS A 60 10.43 -6.08 -2.74
CA LYS A 60 10.82 -4.89 -3.52
C LYS A 60 9.80 -4.57 -4.60
N ASP A 61 9.22 -5.60 -5.22
CA ASP A 61 8.18 -5.42 -6.22
C ASP A 61 6.93 -4.75 -5.60
N CYS A 62 6.52 -5.19 -4.41
CA CYS A 62 5.41 -4.56 -3.69
C CYS A 62 5.70 -3.09 -3.37
N GLU A 63 6.93 -2.76 -2.97
CA GLU A 63 7.33 -1.37 -2.74
C GLU A 63 7.22 -0.54 -4.01
N ASN A 64 7.71 -1.07 -5.13
CA ASN A 64 7.71 -0.36 -6.41
C ASN A 64 6.29 -0.11 -6.91
N TRP A 65 5.39 -1.08 -6.77
CA TRP A 65 4.00 -0.89 -7.12
C TRP A 65 3.32 0.12 -6.20
N GLY A 66 3.68 0.12 -4.91
CA GLY A 66 3.21 1.14 -3.98
C GLY A 66 3.62 2.55 -4.38
N LYS A 67 4.85 2.73 -4.85
CA LYS A 67 5.32 4.03 -5.34
C LYS A 67 4.50 4.52 -6.54
N LYS A 68 4.10 3.62 -7.42
CA LYS A 68 3.26 3.96 -8.57
C LYS A 68 1.87 4.43 -8.14
N ILE A 69 1.32 3.81 -7.09
CA ILE A 69 0.04 4.27 -6.53
C ILE A 69 0.19 5.66 -5.91
N ILE A 70 1.28 5.92 -5.20
CA ILE A 70 1.54 7.23 -4.61
C ILE A 70 1.56 8.32 -5.69
N GLU A 71 2.14 8.03 -6.86
CA GLU A 71 2.19 8.97 -7.98
C GLU A 71 0.80 9.34 -8.51
N LEU A 72 -0.19 8.48 -8.30
CA LEU A 72 -1.57 8.73 -8.73
C LEU A 72 -2.35 9.64 -7.78
N SER A 73 -1.77 10.05 -6.66
CA SER A 73 -2.45 10.82 -5.62
C SER A 73 -2.48 12.32 -5.88
N GLN A 74 -2.48 12.74 -7.14
CA GLN A 74 -2.67 14.15 -7.50
C GLN A 74 -4.16 14.48 -7.34
N ASP A 75 -4.45 15.49 -6.54
CA ASP A 75 -5.80 16.01 -6.29
C ASP A 75 -6.77 14.99 -5.65
N ILE A 76 -6.25 13.88 -5.13
CA ILE A 76 -7.04 12.90 -4.39
C ILE A 76 -6.16 12.27 -3.32
N CYS A 77 -6.72 12.09 -2.14
CA CYS A 77 -6.06 11.35 -1.06
C CYS A 77 -6.32 9.86 -1.25
N ILE A 78 -5.26 9.05 -1.28
CA ILE A 78 -5.36 7.61 -1.43
C ILE A 78 -4.90 6.95 -0.14
N ILE A 79 -5.77 6.17 0.49
CA ILE A 79 -5.44 5.39 1.68
C ILE A 79 -5.42 3.93 1.26
N PHE A 80 -4.28 3.28 1.41
CA PHE A 80 -4.11 1.90 0.92
C PHE A 80 -3.22 1.08 1.83
N GLY A 81 -3.33 -0.23 1.72
CA GLY A 81 -2.53 -1.18 2.47
C GLY A 81 -1.46 -1.83 1.63
N ASN A 82 -0.32 -2.06 2.21
CA ASN A 82 0.79 -2.76 1.58
C ASN A 82 1.70 -3.35 2.65
N VAL A 83 2.56 -4.26 2.24
CA VAL A 83 3.66 -4.67 3.09
C VAL A 83 4.68 -3.53 3.14
N ALA A 84 5.16 -3.22 4.33
CA ALA A 84 6.26 -2.28 4.51
C ALA A 84 7.46 -3.05 5.05
N VAL A 85 8.63 -2.74 4.55
CA VAL A 85 9.86 -3.45 4.94
C VAL A 85 10.87 -2.43 5.47
N ASP A 86 11.41 -2.73 6.63
CA ASP A 86 12.56 -2.00 7.15
C ASP A 86 13.81 -2.82 6.82
N TRP A 87 14.47 -2.44 5.73
CA TRP A 87 15.64 -3.16 5.23
C TRP A 87 16.84 -3.09 6.18
N ASN A 88 16.80 -2.17 7.14
CA ASN A 88 17.88 -1.99 8.13
C ASN A 88 17.68 -2.80 9.39
N LYS A 89 16.54 -3.46 9.55
CA LYS A 89 16.25 -4.31 10.71
C LYS A 89 16.05 -5.74 10.28
N THR A 90 16.74 -6.63 10.96
CA THR A 90 16.58 -8.07 10.77
C THR A 90 16.22 -8.71 12.10
N ASP A 91 15.52 -9.84 12.04
CA ASP A 91 15.26 -10.64 13.23
C ASP A 91 16.47 -11.56 13.50
N TYR A 92 16.35 -12.37 14.55
CA TYR A 92 17.45 -13.27 14.95
C TYR A 92 17.77 -14.33 13.89
N SER A 93 16.87 -14.58 12.93
CA SER A 93 17.11 -15.53 11.84
C SER A 93 17.68 -14.86 10.59
N GLY A 94 17.95 -13.55 10.64
CA GLY A 94 18.49 -12.79 9.52
C GLY A 94 17.45 -12.30 8.51
N ARG A 95 16.17 -12.47 8.80
CA ARG A 95 15.08 -12.02 7.92
C ARG A 95 14.77 -10.55 8.17
N VAL A 96 14.50 -9.81 7.10
CA VAL A 96 14.13 -8.39 7.23
C VAL A 96 12.79 -8.23 7.95
N ARG A 97 12.66 -7.12 8.66
CA ARG A 97 11.44 -6.81 9.40
C ARG A 97 10.36 -6.32 8.44
N LYS A 98 9.19 -6.94 8.53
CA LYS A 98 8.03 -6.63 7.66
C LYS A 98 6.84 -6.22 8.50
N TYR A 99 6.03 -5.32 7.97
CA TYR A 99 4.84 -4.80 8.63
C TYR A 99 3.65 -4.83 7.69
N ASN A 100 2.48 -5.11 8.24
CA ASN A 100 1.21 -4.84 7.58
C ASN A 100 0.93 -3.35 7.82
N ALA A 101 1.02 -2.55 6.78
CA ALA A 101 1.03 -1.10 6.93
C ALA A 101 -0.11 -0.43 6.17
N CYS A 102 -0.53 0.70 6.68
CA CYS A 102 -1.48 1.60 6.03
C CYS A 102 -0.73 2.85 5.58
N PHE A 103 -0.90 3.18 4.32
CA PHE A 103 -0.26 4.33 3.69
C PHE A 103 -1.30 5.37 3.35
N ILE A 104 -0.95 6.63 3.55
CA ILE A 104 -1.76 7.78 3.16
C ILE A 104 -0.95 8.59 2.16
N ALA A 105 -1.45 8.70 0.93
CA ALA A 105 -0.77 9.43 -0.14
C ALA A 105 -1.63 10.61 -0.58
N TYR A 106 -1.00 11.77 -0.77
CA TYR A 106 -1.65 12.97 -1.28
C TYR A 106 -0.61 13.85 -1.98
N GLN A 107 -0.97 14.36 -3.14
CA GLN A 107 -0.11 15.21 -3.98
C GLN A 107 1.25 14.55 -4.26
N GLY A 108 1.22 13.27 -4.57
CA GLY A 108 2.39 12.52 -5.02
C GLY A 108 3.35 12.11 -3.92
N ARG A 109 2.97 12.24 -2.65
CA ARG A 109 3.85 11.86 -1.54
C ARG A 109 3.09 11.22 -0.40
N LEU A 110 3.83 10.52 0.46
CA LEU A 110 3.27 9.90 1.66
C LEU A 110 3.15 10.91 2.79
N TRP A 111 2.07 10.78 3.54
CA TRP A 111 1.82 11.56 4.74
C TRP A 111 1.90 10.64 5.96
N GLY A 112 2.71 11.02 6.92
CA GLY A 112 2.88 10.28 8.15
C GLY A 112 2.86 11.20 9.36
N LYS A 113 2.87 10.59 10.55
CA LYS A 113 2.95 11.34 11.80
C LYS A 113 4.36 11.91 11.97
N GLU A 114 4.44 13.18 12.30
CA GLU A 114 5.71 13.82 12.65
C GLU A 114 6.38 13.06 13.80
N ASN A 115 7.70 12.87 13.72
CA ASN A 115 8.50 12.13 14.70
C ASN A 115 8.22 10.63 14.75
N PHE A 116 7.45 10.11 13.81
CA PHE A 116 7.26 8.67 13.68
C PHE A 116 8.34 8.10 12.76
N PRO A 117 8.95 6.92 13.09
CA PRO A 117 10.09 6.41 12.32
C PRO A 117 9.74 6.00 10.89
N TYR A 118 8.46 5.84 10.57
CA TYR A 118 8.01 5.42 9.25
C TYR A 118 6.95 6.36 8.68
N PRO A 119 6.92 6.57 7.36
CA PRO A 119 5.88 7.36 6.69
C PRO A 119 4.59 6.56 6.46
N PHE A 120 4.27 5.63 7.34
CA PHE A 120 3.10 4.78 7.27
C PHE A 120 2.66 4.38 8.67
N ARG A 121 1.45 3.85 8.78
CA ARG A 121 0.91 3.33 10.04
C ARG A 121 1.03 1.82 10.06
N ILE A 122 1.49 1.29 11.17
CA ILE A 122 1.61 -0.14 11.38
C ILE A 122 0.34 -0.63 12.06
N LYS A 123 -0.21 -1.73 11.56
CA LYS A 123 -1.32 -2.38 12.21
C LYS A 123 -0.79 -3.19 13.39
N THR A 124 -1.31 -2.91 14.56
CA THR A 124 -1.05 -3.71 15.76
C THR A 124 -2.14 -4.76 15.92
N PHE A 125 -1.71 -5.95 16.26
CA PHE A 125 -2.62 -7.06 16.50
C PHE A 125 -2.97 -7.17 17.98
#